data_b2d0621ff5f3aff3f26bdd625fd51510
#
_entry.id   b2d0621ff5f3aff3f26bdd625fd51510
#
_cell.length_a   1.000
_cell.length_b   1.000
_cell.length_c   1.000
_cell.angle_alpha   90.00
_cell.angle_beta   90.00
_cell.angle_gamma   90.00
#
_symmetry.space_group_name_H-M   'P 1'
#
loop_
_entity.id
_entity.type
_entity.pdbx_description
1 polymer ?
#
loop_
_entity_poly.entity_id
_entity_poly.type
_entity_poly.pdbx_seq_one_letter_code
_entity_poly.pdbx_strand_id
1 'polypeptide(L)'
;MKKLILLLSVLGMVSCTRNVGLERTFQRAGENRAELEKVLHHYEGDERKYRAACYLIEHMADCYSYRSDRIDSLMQLKGMATFESQEWIDSVDAVWKGFSYLREKKVYDCQVITADYLINHIDHAFAVWDNSFFMSVCYVLHSGERV
;
A
#
# COMPACT_ATOMS: atom_id res chain seq x y z
N MET A 1 23.10 10.47 -45.35
CA MET A 1 21.74 10.77 -44.87
C MET A 1 20.94 9.50 -44.47
N LYS A 2 20.94 8.40 -45.23
CA LYS A 2 20.20 7.18 -44.90
C LYS A 2 20.67 6.49 -43.57
N LYS A 3 21.96 6.56 -43.23
CA LYS A 3 22.51 5.98 -42.00
C LYS A 3 22.12 6.78 -40.73
N LEU A 4 21.90 8.08 -40.86
CA LEU A 4 21.48 8.94 -39.75
C LEU A 4 20.02 8.71 -39.37
N ILE A 5 19.16 8.43 -40.35
CA ILE A 5 17.74 8.10 -40.13
C ILE A 5 17.60 6.75 -39.42
N LEU A 6 18.45 5.79 -39.72
CA LEU A 6 18.44 4.46 -39.07
C LEU A 6 18.86 4.54 -37.60
N LEU A 7 19.78 5.45 -37.25
CA LEU A 7 20.22 5.67 -35.87
C LEU A 7 19.12 6.34 -35.00
N LEU A 8 18.34 7.26 -35.58
CA LEU A 8 17.20 7.88 -34.89
C LEU A 8 16.05 6.92 -34.64
N SER A 9 15.86 5.91 -35.53
CA SER A 9 14.79 4.91 -35.34
C SER A 9 15.09 3.90 -34.24
N VAL A 10 16.40 3.67 -33.92
CA VAL A 10 16.80 2.76 -32.84
C VAL A 10 16.70 3.43 -31.46
N LEU A 11 16.84 4.76 -31.37
CA LEU A 11 16.65 5.49 -30.11
C LEU A 11 15.17 5.55 -29.66
N GLY A 12 14.22 5.31 -30.55
CA GLY A 12 12.79 5.32 -30.23
C GLY A 12 12.25 4.03 -29.59
N MET A 13 13.08 2.97 -29.48
CA MET A 13 12.65 1.68 -28.93
C MET A 13 13.12 1.44 -27.49
N VAL A 14 13.81 2.40 -26.86
CA VAL A 14 14.12 2.36 -25.42
C VAL A 14 13.02 3.11 -24.68
N SER A 15 11.81 2.61 -24.76
CA SER A 15 10.75 3.15 -23.91
C SER A 15 9.68 2.13 -23.68
N CYS A 16 9.37 1.97 -22.42
CA CYS A 16 8.17 1.36 -21.89
C CYS A 16 8.12 -0.16 -21.92
N THR A 17 8.89 -0.77 -21.04
CA THR A 17 8.22 -1.76 -20.20
C THR A 17 7.25 -0.96 -19.32
N ARG A 18 6.14 -0.49 -19.92
CA ARG A 18 4.99 -0.01 -19.15
C ARG A 18 4.67 -1.14 -18.18
N ASN A 19 4.85 -0.87 -16.90
CA ASN A 19 4.45 -1.84 -15.89
C ASN A 19 2.94 -2.02 -16.01
N VAL A 20 2.52 -3.10 -16.65
CA VAL A 20 1.11 -3.39 -16.99
C VAL A 20 0.27 -3.40 -15.71
N GLY A 21 0.85 -3.82 -14.59
CA GLY A 21 0.19 -3.84 -13.30
C GLY A 21 -0.10 -2.42 -12.78
N LEU A 22 0.86 -1.50 -12.86
CA LEU A 22 0.66 -0.10 -12.48
C LEU A 22 -0.43 0.55 -13.32
N GLU A 23 -0.38 0.37 -14.65
CA GLU A 23 -1.39 0.97 -15.54
C GLU A 23 -2.80 0.45 -15.25
N ARG A 24 -2.94 -0.85 -14.96
CA ARG A 24 -4.20 -1.46 -14.54
C ARG A 24 -4.73 -0.82 -13.25
N THR A 25 -3.85 -0.58 -12.28
CA THR A 25 -4.23 0.08 -11.02
C THR A 25 -4.63 1.52 -11.24
N PHE A 26 -3.89 2.27 -12.04
CA PHE A 26 -4.21 3.66 -12.37
C PHE A 26 -5.55 3.79 -13.09
N GLN A 27 -5.87 2.89 -14.01
CA GLN A 27 -7.18 2.85 -14.67
C GLN A 27 -8.30 2.59 -13.66
N ARG A 28 -8.09 1.68 -12.70
CA ARG A 28 -9.09 1.37 -11.66
C ARG A 28 -9.23 2.47 -10.62
N ALA A 29 -8.14 3.17 -10.30
CA ALA A 29 -8.14 4.29 -9.37
C ALA A 29 -9.03 5.45 -9.82
N GLY A 30 -9.21 5.64 -11.13
CA GLY A 30 -10.04 6.71 -11.67
C GLY A 30 -9.55 8.10 -11.23
N GLU A 31 -10.40 8.86 -10.56
CA GLU A 31 -10.06 10.20 -10.05
C GLU A 31 -8.95 10.18 -9.01
N ASN A 32 -8.78 9.08 -8.27
CA ASN A 32 -7.73 8.94 -7.25
C ASN A 32 -6.34 8.64 -7.85
N ARG A 33 -6.22 8.51 -9.16
CA ARG A 33 -4.96 8.27 -9.87
C ARG A 33 -3.88 9.28 -9.47
N ALA A 34 -4.25 10.55 -9.34
CA ALA A 34 -3.32 11.62 -8.98
C ALA A 34 -2.64 11.40 -7.61
N GLU A 35 -3.35 10.79 -6.65
CA GLU A 35 -2.77 10.46 -5.35
C GLU A 35 -1.69 9.38 -5.48
N LEU A 36 -1.92 8.35 -6.29
CA LEU A 36 -0.94 7.29 -6.53
C LEU A 36 0.28 7.79 -7.30
N GLU A 37 0.09 8.69 -8.26
CA GLU A 37 1.19 9.32 -9.00
C GLU A 37 2.05 10.22 -8.10
N LYS A 38 1.45 10.93 -7.12
CA LYS A 38 2.20 11.71 -6.11
C LYS A 38 3.15 10.84 -5.29
N VAL A 39 2.74 9.62 -4.92
CA VAL A 39 3.61 8.67 -4.19
C VAL A 39 4.84 8.33 -5.00
N LEU A 40 4.66 8.00 -6.28
CA LEU A 40 5.79 7.66 -7.16
C LEU A 40 6.72 8.86 -7.35
N HIS A 41 6.17 10.04 -7.56
CA HIS A 41 6.95 11.27 -7.70
C HIS A 41 7.73 11.60 -6.42
N HIS A 42 7.14 11.36 -5.24
CA HIS A 42 7.79 11.58 -3.95
C HIS A 42 9.08 10.75 -3.81
N TYR A 43 9.11 9.55 -4.38
CA TYR A 43 10.26 8.64 -4.26
C TYR A 43 11.16 8.58 -5.49
N GLU A 44 11.04 9.46 -6.48
CA GLU A 44 11.88 9.46 -7.69
C GLU A 44 13.39 9.50 -7.38
N GLY A 45 13.78 10.10 -6.24
CA GLY A 45 15.18 10.17 -5.77
C GLY A 45 15.63 8.98 -4.91
N ASP A 46 14.74 8.07 -4.51
CA ASP A 46 15.04 6.91 -3.67
C ASP A 46 14.60 5.61 -4.36
N GLU A 47 15.53 4.96 -5.07
CA GLU A 47 15.23 3.76 -5.86
C GLU A 47 14.60 2.64 -5.03
N ARG A 48 15.01 2.44 -3.77
CA ARG A 48 14.48 1.38 -2.91
C ARG A 48 13.01 1.62 -2.58
N LYS A 49 12.69 2.83 -2.10
CA LYS A 49 11.32 3.21 -1.75
C LYS A 49 10.45 3.34 -2.99
N TYR A 50 10.98 3.84 -4.11
CA TYR A 50 10.29 3.91 -5.39
C TYR A 50 9.83 2.51 -5.86
N ARG A 51 10.71 1.52 -5.80
CA ARG A 51 10.36 0.13 -6.16
C ARG A 51 9.31 -0.46 -5.22
N ALA A 52 9.41 -0.17 -3.92
CA ALA A 52 8.38 -0.58 -2.95
C ALA A 52 7.03 0.08 -3.24
N ALA A 53 7.01 1.38 -3.55
CA ALA A 53 5.81 2.10 -3.94
C ALA A 53 5.18 1.51 -5.22
N CYS A 54 5.99 1.26 -6.25
CA CYS A 54 5.52 0.59 -7.47
C CYS A 54 4.88 -0.76 -7.17
N TYR A 55 5.54 -1.59 -6.36
CA TYR A 55 5.03 -2.91 -5.97
C TYR A 55 3.69 -2.82 -5.24
N LEU A 56 3.58 -1.94 -4.24
CA LEU A 56 2.35 -1.76 -3.48
C LEU A 56 1.20 -1.28 -4.36
N ILE A 57 1.44 -0.26 -5.19
CA ILE A 57 0.43 0.29 -6.08
C ILE A 57 -0.03 -0.77 -7.11
N GLU A 58 0.91 -1.52 -7.71
CA GLU A 58 0.58 -2.57 -8.67
C GLU A 58 -0.39 -3.61 -8.09
N HIS A 59 -0.21 -3.98 -6.81
CA HIS A 59 -1.02 -5.01 -6.14
C HIS A 59 -2.34 -4.49 -5.57
N MET A 60 -2.55 -3.18 -5.51
CA MET A 60 -3.81 -2.59 -5.03
C MET A 60 -4.99 -2.77 -5.99
N ALA A 61 -4.73 -3.13 -7.25
CA ALA A 61 -5.81 -3.23 -8.24
C ALA A 61 -6.93 -4.19 -7.81
N ASP A 62 -6.61 -5.24 -7.08
CA ASP A 62 -7.57 -6.27 -6.66
C ASP A 62 -7.91 -6.21 -5.16
N CYS A 63 -7.24 -5.32 -4.40
CA CYS A 63 -7.53 -5.08 -3.00
C CYS A 63 -8.78 -4.21 -2.85
N TYR A 64 -9.71 -4.65 -2.01
CA TYR A 64 -10.95 -3.92 -1.78
C TYR A 64 -11.54 -4.23 -0.40
N SER A 65 -12.34 -3.30 0.09
CA SER A 65 -13.20 -3.46 1.26
C SER A 65 -14.66 -3.30 0.87
N TYR A 66 -15.56 -3.75 1.76
CA TYR A 66 -16.98 -3.43 1.66
C TYR A 66 -17.29 -2.28 2.59
N ARG A 67 -17.99 -1.26 2.10
CA ARG A 67 -18.52 -0.17 2.92
C ARG A 67 -20.02 -0.31 3.08
N SER A 68 -20.48 -0.10 4.30
CA SER A 68 -21.89 0.14 4.61
C SER A 68 -21.95 1.03 5.85
N ASP A 69 -22.98 1.86 5.96
CA ASP A 69 -23.19 2.76 7.11
C ASP A 69 -23.29 1.99 8.43
N ARG A 70 -23.72 0.73 8.36
CA ARG A 70 -23.80 -0.16 9.53
C ARG A 70 -22.44 -0.65 9.98
N ILE A 71 -21.51 -0.93 9.05
CA ILE A 71 -20.12 -1.28 9.38
C ILE A 71 -19.45 -0.09 10.07
N ASP A 72 -19.64 1.11 9.54
CA ASP A 72 -19.06 2.34 10.10
C ASP A 72 -19.60 2.58 11.52
N SER A 73 -20.90 2.41 11.73
CA SER A 73 -21.51 2.50 13.07
C SER A 73 -20.97 1.45 14.05
N LEU A 74 -20.77 0.21 13.59
CA LEU A 74 -20.20 -0.85 14.41
C LEU A 74 -18.74 -0.59 14.77
N MET A 75 -17.96 -0.06 13.83
CA MET A 75 -16.56 0.31 14.07
C MET A 75 -16.43 1.47 15.06
N GLN A 76 -17.35 2.42 15.04
CA GLN A 76 -17.44 3.48 16.07
C GLN A 76 -17.73 2.87 17.44
N LEU A 77 -18.73 1.99 17.55
CA LEU A 77 -19.06 1.31 18.80
C LEU A 77 -17.87 0.51 19.33
N LYS A 78 -17.16 -0.21 18.44
CA LYS A 78 -15.97 -0.98 18.80
C LYS A 78 -14.82 -0.08 19.27
N GLY A 79 -14.64 1.09 18.69
CA GLY A 79 -13.62 2.07 19.12
C GLY A 79 -13.93 2.75 20.46
N MET A 80 -15.19 2.79 20.87
CA MET A 80 -15.64 3.39 22.13
C MET A 80 -15.65 2.37 23.30
N ALA A 81 -15.54 1.09 23.01
CA ALA A 81 -15.63 0.06 24.05
C ALA A 81 -14.26 -0.26 24.62
N THR A 82 -14.13 -0.12 25.93
CA THR A 82 -13.10 -0.79 26.72
C THR A 82 -13.41 -2.27 26.74
N PHE A 83 -12.46 -3.11 26.35
CA PHE A 83 -12.60 -4.57 26.24
C PHE A 83 -12.66 -5.21 27.64
N GLU A 84 -13.72 -4.96 28.40
CA GLU A 84 -13.77 -5.39 29.81
C GLU A 84 -14.67 -6.61 30.05
N SER A 85 -15.53 -7.02 29.12
CA SER A 85 -16.38 -8.20 29.35
C SER A 85 -16.52 -9.12 28.13
N GLN A 86 -16.54 -10.42 28.41
CA GLN A 86 -16.80 -11.47 27.40
C GLN A 86 -18.18 -11.29 26.75
N GLU A 87 -19.20 -10.89 27.53
CA GLU A 87 -20.54 -10.62 27.03
C GLU A 87 -20.58 -9.57 25.93
N TRP A 88 -19.73 -8.54 26.06
CA TRP A 88 -19.63 -7.49 25.04
C TRP A 88 -18.99 -8.02 23.76
N ILE A 89 -17.92 -8.83 23.88
CA ILE A 89 -17.25 -9.48 22.73
C ILE A 89 -18.26 -10.36 21.98
N ASP A 90 -19.02 -11.17 22.70
CA ASP A 90 -20.03 -12.08 22.12
C ASP A 90 -21.15 -11.28 21.41
N SER A 91 -21.55 -10.15 21.96
CA SER A 91 -22.54 -9.26 21.36
C SER A 91 -22.01 -8.64 20.04
N VAL A 92 -20.78 -8.18 20.02
CA VAL A 92 -20.14 -7.65 18.82
C VAL A 92 -19.97 -8.74 17.76
N ASP A 93 -19.58 -9.94 18.14
CA ASP A 93 -19.44 -11.08 17.25
C ASP A 93 -20.78 -11.54 16.66
N ALA A 94 -21.84 -11.51 17.44
CA ALA A 94 -23.20 -11.82 16.97
C ALA A 94 -23.66 -10.80 15.91
N VAL A 95 -23.43 -9.51 16.17
CA VAL A 95 -23.73 -8.44 15.21
C VAL A 95 -22.85 -8.60 13.97
N TRP A 96 -21.54 -8.88 14.13
CA TRP A 96 -20.60 -9.07 13.03
C TRP A 96 -20.98 -10.24 12.13
N LYS A 97 -21.43 -11.36 12.69
CA LYS A 97 -21.95 -12.51 11.92
C LYS A 97 -23.18 -12.14 11.09
N GLY A 98 -24.05 -11.28 11.61
CA GLY A 98 -25.20 -10.73 10.88
C GLY A 98 -24.82 -9.81 9.71
N PHE A 99 -23.67 -9.14 9.79
CA PHE A 99 -23.18 -8.23 8.73
C PHE A 99 -22.62 -8.93 7.49
N SER A 100 -22.30 -10.22 7.54
CA SER A 100 -21.79 -10.96 6.37
C SER A 100 -22.72 -10.90 5.15
N TYR A 101 -24.00 -10.57 5.36
CA TYR A 101 -25.01 -10.40 4.30
C TYR A 101 -25.11 -8.97 3.75
N LEU A 102 -24.43 -7.99 4.35
CA LEU A 102 -24.56 -6.56 4.00
C LEU A 102 -23.36 -6.06 3.21
N ARG A 103 -22.98 -6.78 2.16
CA ARG A 103 -21.94 -6.37 1.20
C ARG A 103 -22.52 -5.34 0.22
N GLU A 104 -22.86 -4.15 0.73
CA GLU A 104 -23.60 -3.14 -0.04
C GLU A 104 -22.74 -2.47 -1.11
N LYS A 105 -21.55 -2.03 -0.77
CA LYS A 105 -20.68 -1.32 -1.71
C LYS A 105 -19.25 -1.82 -1.64
N LYS A 106 -18.75 -2.30 -2.76
CA LYS A 106 -17.35 -2.65 -2.93
C LYS A 106 -16.55 -1.39 -3.28
N VAL A 107 -15.50 -1.10 -2.49
CA VAL A 107 -14.60 0.03 -2.71
C VAL A 107 -13.19 -0.51 -2.82
N TYR A 108 -12.51 -0.21 -3.92
CA TYR A 108 -11.13 -0.63 -4.12
C TYR A 108 -10.18 0.33 -3.41
N ASP A 109 -9.11 -0.22 -2.82
CA ASP A 109 -8.14 0.56 -2.04
C ASP A 109 -7.48 1.65 -2.90
N CYS A 110 -7.17 1.34 -4.15
CA CYS A 110 -6.62 2.31 -5.10
C CYS A 110 -7.54 3.51 -5.39
N GLN A 111 -8.85 3.42 -5.09
CA GLN A 111 -9.81 4.50 -5.30
C GLN A 111 -9.93 5.48 -4.13
N VAL A 112 -9.36 5.13 -2.97
CA VAL A 112 -9.59 5.90 -1.73
C VAL A 112 -8.33 6.19 -0.93
N ILE A 113 -7.21 5.50 -1.21
CA ILE A 113 -5.97 5.71 -0.48
C ILE A 113 -5.37 7.06 -0.84
N THR A 114 -4.87 7.79 0.17
CA THR A 114 -4.20 9.07 -0.05
C THR A 114 -2.70 8.89 -0.19
N ALA A 115 -2.04 9.81 -0.89
CA ALA A 115 -0.60 9.82 -1.03
C ALA A 115 0.09 9.88 0.34
N ASP A 116 -0.35 10.77 1.22
CA ASP A 116 0.23 10.94 2.55
C ASP A 116 0.17 9.66 3.39
N TYR A 117 -0.95 8.94 3.33
CA TYR A 117 -1.07 7.66 4.04
C TYR A 117 -0.06 6.64 3.54
N LEU A 118 0.05 6.50 2.22
CA LEU A 118 0.93 5.50 1.61
C LEU A 118 2.41 5.85 1.80
N ILE A 119 2.77 7.13 1.67
CA ILE A 119 4.13 7.64 1.94
C ILE A 119 4.51 7.36 3.40
N ASN A 120 3.66 7.77 4.35
CA ASN A 120 3.92 7.53 5.77
C ASN A 120 4.08 6.03 6.08
N HIS A 121 3.31 5.18 5.44
CA HIS A 121 3.38 3.73 5.64
C HIS A 121 4.70 3.14 5.12
N ILE A 122 5.13 3.56 3.91
CA ILE A 122 6.40 3.14 3.31
C ILE A 122 7.57 3.64 4.16
N ASP A 123 7.58 4.93 4.54
CA ASP A 123 8.64 5.53 5.34
C ASP A 123 8.80 4.84 6.69
N HIS A 124 7.69 4.54 7.35
CA HIS A 124 7.71 3.83 8.63
C HIS A 124 8.23 2.40 8.48
N ALA A 125 7.83 1.68 7.44
CA ALA A 125 8.32 0.34 7.17
C ALA A 125 9.84 0.31 6.94
N PHE A 126 10.37 1.25 6.17
CA PHE A 126 11.81 1.38 5.96
C PHE A 126 12.56 1.81 7.22
N ALA A 127 12.02 2.72 8.02
CA ALA A 127 12.62 3.13 9.29
C ALA A 127 12.72 1.95 10.27
N VAL A 128 11.70 1.10 10.36
CA VAL A 128 11.74 -0.11 11.19
C VAL A 128 12.74 -1.12 10.64
N TRP A 129 12.79 -1.30 9.32
CA TRP A 129 13.74 -2.22 8.67
C TRP A 129 15.19 -1.81 8.92
N ASP A 130 15.53 -0.54 8.69
CA ASP A 130 16.89 -0.03 8.88
C ASP A 130 17.33 -0.11 10.35
N ASN A 131 16.43 0.17 11.30
CA ASN A 131 16.69 0.00 12.73
C ASN A 131 16.87 -1.48 13.14
N SER A 132 16.08 -2.38 12.58
CA SER A 132 16.17 -3.82 12.86
C SER A 132 17.49 -4.42 12.35
N PHE A 133 17.95 -3.97 11.19
CA PHE A 133 19.24 -4.35 10.62
C PHE A 133 20.40 -3.87 11.52
N PHE A 134 20.34 -2.62 12.00
CA PHE A 134 21.36 -2.04 12.87
C PHE A 134 21.44 -2.77 14.20
N MET A 135 20.31 -3.11 14.81
CA MET A 135 20.24 -3.90 16.04
C MET A 135 20.80 -5.31 15.86
N SER A 136 20.53 -5.94 14.73
CA SER A 136 21.05 -7.28 14.41
C SER A 136 22.57 -7.28 14.23
N VAL A 137 23.11 -6.27 13.53
CA VAL A 137 24.56 -6.10 13.34
C VAL A 137 25.26 -5.78 14.67
N CYS A 138 24.70 -4.92 15.51
CA CYS A 138 25.23 -4.63 16.84
C CYS A 138 25.24 -5.86 17.75
N TYR A 139 24.20 -6.71 17.67
CA TYR A 139 24.14 -7.95 18.46
C TYR A 139 25.23 -8.94 18.04
N VAL A 140 25.46 -9.09 16.72
CA VAL A 140 26.50 -9.99 16.19
C VAL A 140 27.91 -9.49 16.56
N LEU A 141 28.14 -8.17 16.51
CA LEU A 141 29.43 -7.59 16.87
C LEU A 141 29.71 -7.67 18.41
N HIS A 142 28.65 -7.60 19.23
CA HIS A 142 28.80 -7.67 20.70
C HIS A 142 28.89 -9.11 21.22
N SER A 143 28.34 -10.09 20.52
CA SER A 143 28.42 -11.52 20.85
C SER A 143 29.72 -12.17 20.40
N GLY A 144 30.53 -11.49 19.58
CA GLY A 144 31.84 -11.98 19.09
C GLY A 144 33.02 -11.78 20.03
N GLU A 145 32.85 -11.09 21.15
CA GLU A 145 33.94 -10.85 22.13
C GLU A 145 33.80 -11.69 23.40
N ARG A 146 33.65 -12.99 23.26
CA ARG A 146 33.93 -13.94 24.35
C ARG A 146 34.40 -15.27 23.78
N VAL A 147 35.67 -15.32 23.40
CA VAL A 147 36.48 -16.54 23.37
C VAL A 147 37.78 -16.26 24.11
#